data_eba5cb9509e27d6b525b8fc7ebd291b7
#
_entry.id   eba5cb9509e27d6b525b8fc7ebd291b7
#
_cell.length_a   1.000
_cell.length_b   1.000
_cell.length_c   1.000
_cell.angle_alpha   90.00
_cell.angle_beta   90.00
_cell.angle_gamma   90.00
#
_symmetry.space_group_name_H-M   'P 1'
#
loop_
_entity.id
_entity.type
_entity.pdbx_description
1 polymer ?
#
loop_
_entity_poly.entity_id
_entity_poly.type
_entity_poly.pdbx_seq_one_letter_code
_entity_poly.pdbx_strand_id
1 'polypeptide(L)'
;MPQVGVIMGSASDEQVVQETVNTLEQMKIDYEVRVLSAHRTPDRVREYAQQARERGIQVLIAAAGGSAALGGALASWTTLPVIGIPLASSELKGMDALLATAQMPPGIPVACMAVGSWGARNAAYFAAEILGLKYDHIRQAYEEYRRQLRER
;
A
#
# COMPACT_ATOMS: atom_id res chain seq x y z
N MET A 1 -10.89 14.66 -1.04
CA MET A 1 -11.11 13.30 -0.52
C MET A 1 -9.94 12.41 -0.89
N PRO A 2 -9.39 11.64 0.04
CA PRO A 2 -8.26 10.76 -0.30
C PRO A 2 -8.69 9.65 -1.27
N GLN A 3 -7.83 9.39 -2.25
CA GLN A 3 -8.01 8.31 -3.22
C GLN A 3 -7.28 7.04 -2.76
N VAL A 4 -6.23 7.20 -1.98
CA VAL A 4 -5.42 6.11 -1.45
C VAL A 4 -5.36 6.20 0.06
N GLY A 5 -5.61 5.07 0.72
CA GLY A 5 -5.35 4.91 2.14
C GLY A 5 -4.01 4.19 2.34
N VAL A 6 -3.09 4.83 3.03
CA VAL A 6 -1.79 4.23 3.37
C VAL A 6 -1.82 3.83 4.83
N ILE A 7 -1.71 2.55 5.11
CA ILE A 7 -1.80 1.99 6.44
C ILE A 7 -0.48 1.33 6.81
N MET A 8 0.05 1.67 7.98
CA MET A 8 1.22 1.01 8.54
C MET A 8 0.87 0.39 9.88
N GLY A 9 1.45 -0.78 10.17
CA GLY A 9 1.15 -1.53 11.38
C GLY A 9 1.79 -0.96 12.64
N SER A 10 2.80 -0.11 12.48
CA SER A 10 3.53 0.49 13.60
C SER A 10 4.06 1.87 13.19
N ALA A 11 4.10 2.81 14.13
CA ALA A 11 4.70 4.12 13.90
C ALA A 11 6.20 4.01 13.56
N SER A 12 6.87 2.92 13.96
CA SER A 12 8.27 2.68 13.62
C SER A 12 8.50 2.43 12.13
N ASP A 13 7.45 2.18 11.35
CA ASP A 13 7.52 1.97 9.91
C ASP A 13 7.48 3.29 9.11
N GLU A 14 7.32 4.42 9.79
CA GLU A 14 7.09 5.73 9.17
C GLU A 14 8.19 6.12 8.17
N GLN A 15 9.45 5.82 8.48
CA GLN A 15 10.57 6.20 7.62
C GLN A 15 10.46 5.56 6.22
N VAL A 16 10.10 4.28 6.16
CA VAL A 16 9.93 3.57 4.88
C VAL A 16 8.66 4.03 4.19
N VAL A 17 7.56 4.20 4.94
CA VAL A 17 6.27 4.65 4.40
C VAL A 17 6.37 6.06 3.82
N GLN A 18 7.28 6.89 4.33
CA GLN A 18 7.52 8.23 3.76
C GLN A 18 7.90 8.16 2.28
N GLU A 19 8.60 7.11 1.85
CA GLU A 19 8.91 6.88 0.44
C GLU A 19 7.63 6.71 -0.40
N THR A 20 6.63 6.01 0.15
CA THR A 20 5.32 5.86 -0.49
C THR A 20 4.63 7.21 -0.62
N VAL A 21 4.59 7.97 0.48
CA VAL A 21 3.95 9.28 0.53
C VAL A 21 4.56 10.24 -0.48
N ASN A 22 5.88 10.33 -0.51
CA ASN A 22 6.58 11.20 -1.44
C ASN A 22 6.25 10.85 -2.90
N THR A 23 6.15 9.56 -3.19
CA THR A 23 5.83 9.09 -4.55
C THR A 23 4.37 9.36 -4.90
N LEU A 24 3.43 9.18 -3.96
CA LEU A 24 2.02 9.53 -4.18
C LEU A 24 1.85 11.01 -4.50
N GLU A 25 2.57 11.88 -3.79
CA GLU A 25 2.53 13.32 -4.06
C GLU A 25 3.07 13.64 -5.45
N GLN A 26 4.16 12.99 -5.84
CA GLN A 26 4.74 13.13 -7.18
C GLN A 26 3.75 12.70 -8.27
N MET A 27 2.95 11.68 -8.00
CA MET A 27 1.92 11.17 -8.93
C MET A 27 0.61 11.96 -8.87
N LYS A 28 0.53 13.00 -8.05
CA LYS A 28 -0.65 13.86 -7.89
C LYS A 28 -1.87 13.09 -7.36
N ILE A 29 -1.63 12.18 -6.45
CA ILE A 29 -2.64 11.35 -5.82
C ILE A 29 -2.93 11.87 -4.43
N ASP A 30 -4.21 12.08 -4.11
CA ASP A 30 -4.64 12.44 -2.77
C ASP A 30 -4.64 11.19 -1.88
N TYR A 31 -4.10 11.30 -0.69
CA TYR A 31 -3.93 10.17 0.21
C TYR A 31 -4.14 10.56 1.67
N GLU A 32 -4.32 9.56 2.50
CA GLU A 32 -4.23 9.70 3.96
C GLU A 32 -3.36 8.58 4.51
N VAL A 33 -2.77 8.81 5.69
CA VAL A 33 -1.92 7.84 6.38
C VAL A 33 -2.54 7.50 7.73
N ARG A 34 -2.60 6.22 8.07
CA ARG A 34 -3.08 5.72 9.36
C ARG A 34 -2.13 4.67 9.93
N VAL A 35 -2.01 4.65 11.24
CA VAL A 35 -1.31 3.58 11.96
C VAL A 35 -2.38 2.66 12.54
N LEU A 36 -2.48 1.45 12.02
CA LEU A 36 -3.44 0.44 12.45
C LEU A 36 -2.75 -0.92 12.46
N SER A 37 -2.91 -1.66 13.55
CA SER A 37 -2.27 -2.97 13.70
C SER A 37 -3.30 -4.08 13.57
N ALA A 38 -3.03 -5.05 12.68
CA ALA A 38 -3.91 -6.20 12.51
C ALA A 38 -4.07 -7.01 13.80
N HIS A 39 -3.00 -7.10 14.60
CA HIS A 39 -3.02 -7.90 15.82
C HIS A 39 -3.40 -7.10 17.06
N ARG A 40 -3.07 -5.80 17.12
CA ARG A 40 -3.29 -4.97 18.32
C ARG A 40 -4.60 -4.17 18.26
N THR A 41 -5.03 -3.77 17.07
CA THR A 41 -6.25 -3.01 16.87
C THR A 41 -7.11 -3.60 15.74
N PRO A 42 -7.48 -4.90 15.83
CA PRO A 42 -8.15 -5.59 14.73
C PRO A 42 -9.50 -4.97 14.36
N ASP A 43 -10.25 -4.47 15.35
CA ASP A 43 -11.54 -3.83 15.09
C ASP A 43 -11.39 -2.57 14.26
N ARG A 44 -10.35 -1.78 14.50
CA ARG A 44 -10.08 -0.56 13.74
C ARG A 44 -9.67 -0.87 12.30
N VAL A 45 -8.91 -1.95 12.10
CA VAL A 45 -8.53 -2.41 10.75
C VAL A 45 -9.77 -2.80 9.96
N ARG A 46 -10.66 -3.58 10.56
CA ARG A 46 -11.92 -3.97 9.94
C ARG A 46 -12.76 -2.75 9.58
N GLU A 47 -12.97 -1.86 10.54
CA GLU A 47 -13.78 -0.66 10.34
C GLU A 47 -13.21 0.22 9.22
N TYR A 48 -11.90 0.41 9.22
CA TYR A 48 -11.24 1.21 8.18
C TYR A 48 -11.50 0.63 6.79
N ALA A 49 -11.30 -0.69 6.63
CA ALA A 49 -11.51 -1.34 5.35
C ALA A 49 -12.97 -1.27 4.89
N GLN A 50 -13.90 -1.48 5.81
CA GLN A 50 -15.34 -1.45 5.49
C GLN A 50 -15.83 -0.05 5.09
N GLN A 51 -15.27 1.01 5.66
CA GLN A 51 -15.69 2.37 5.39
C GLN A 51 -14.91 3.06 4.27
N ALA A 52 -13.82 2.47 3.82
CA ALA A 52 -12.89 3.11 2.90
C ALA A 52 -13.57 3.56 1.59
N ARG A 53 -14.35 2.69 0.98
CA ARG A 53 -15.03 2.99 -0.29
C ARG A 53 -15.97 4.18 -0.17
N GLU A 54 -16.76 4.25 0.90
CA GLU A 54 -17.71 5.35 1.13
C GLU A 54 -16.99 6.68 1.31
N ARG A 55 -15.76 6.65 1.83
CA ARG A 55 -14.95 7.83 2.02
C ARG A 55 -14.18 8.26 0.77
N GLY A 56 -14.39 7.58 -0.35
CA GLY A 56 -13.77 7.90 -1.63
C GLY A 56 -12.44 7.20 -1.88
N ILE A 57 -11.97 6.36 -0.98
CA ILE A 57 -10.74 5.60 -1.15
C ILE A 57 -10.96 4.52 -2.20
N GLN A 58 -10.00 4.38 -3.11
CA GLN A 58 -10.07 3.45 -4.24
C GLN A 58 -8.97 2.40 -4.21
N VAL A 59 -7.87 2.66 -3.49
CA VAL A 59 -6.75 1.74 -3.33
C VAL A 59 -6.24 1.82 -1.90
N LEU A 60 -5.94 0.66 -1.31
CA LEU A 60 -5.30 0.58 -0.01
C LEU A 60 -3.85 0.11 -0.18
N ILE A 61 -2.94 0.76 0.53
CA ILE A 61 -1.54 0.35 0.61
C ILE A 61 -1.25 0.00 2.06
N ALA A 62 -0.78 -1.21 2.30
CA ALA A 62 -0.53 -1.74 3.64
C ALA A 62 0.95 -2.09 3.80
N ALA A 63 1.63 -1.43 4.73
CA ALA A 63 3.03 -1.69 5.05
C ALA A 63 3.12 -2.45 6.37
N ALA A 64 3.72 -3.64 6.36
CA ALA A 64 3.81 -4.48 7.54
C ALA A 64 5.05 -5.36 7.52
N GLY A 65 5.64 -5.57 8.69
CA GLY A 65 6.75 -6.49 8.90
C GLY A 65 6.32 -7.73 9.67
N GLY A 66 7.26 -8.62 9.91
CA GLY A 66 7.00 -9.86 10.65
C GLY A 66 5.97 -10.73 9.94
N SER A 67 4.94 -11.17 10.67
CA SER A 67 3.86 -11.98 10.10
C SER A 67 3.02 -11.22 9.08
N ALA A 68 3.19 -9.90 8.98
CA ALA A 68 2.67 -9.01 7.95
C ALA A 68 1.17 -9.25 7.63
N ALA A 69 0.36 -9.42 8.67
CA ALA A 69 -1.06 -9.77 8.52
C ALA A 69 -1.94 -8.61 8.02
N LEU A 70 -1.43 -7.37 8.05
CA LEU A 70 -2.24 -6.17 7.81
C LEU A 70 -2.90 -6.15 6.43
N GLY A 71 -2.13 -6.44 5.36
CA GLY A 71 -2.66 -6.44 4.01
C GLY A 71 -3.81 -7.43 3.82
N GLY A 72 -3.60 -8.67 4.27
CA GLY A 72 -4.62 -9.71 4.20
C GLY A 72 -5.85 -9.39 5.06
N ALA A 73 -5.62 -8.83 6.25
CA ALA A 73 -6.72 -8.42 7.11
C ALA A 73 -7.59 -7.34 6.45
N LEU A 74 -6.97 -6.33 5.85
CA LEU A 74 -7.71 -5.31 5.10
C LEU A 74 -8.47 -5.94 3.92
N ALA A 75 -7.79 -6.75 3.13
CA ALA A 75 -8.36 -7.39 1.93
C ALA A 75 -9.56 -8.26 2.26
N SER A 76 -9.61 -8.86 3.44
CA SER A 76 -10.73 -9.69 3.88
C SER A 76 -12.02 -8.89 4.11
N TRP A 77 -11.92 -7.57 4.31
CA TRP A 77 -13.06 -6.71 4.64
C TRP A 77 -13.44 -5.74 3.53
N THR A 78 -12.77 -5.78 2.39
CA THR A 78 -13.07 -4.88 1.27
C THR A 78 -12.76 -5.55 -0.06
N THR A 79 -13.44 -5.12 -1.11
CA THR A 79 -13.11 -5.51 -2.48
C THR A 79 -12.28 -4.45 -3.21
N LEU A 80 -11.83 -3.42 -2.50
CA LEU A 80 -10.87 -2.46 -3.06
C LEU A 80 -9.52 -3.16 -3.28
N PRO A 81 -8.74 -2.72 -4.28
CA PRO A 81 -7.38 -3.22 -4.44
C PRO A 81 -6.53 -2.96 -3.20
N VAL A 82 -5.82 -3.98 -2.73
CA VAL A 82 -4.88 -3.88 -1.61
C VAL A 82 -3.48 -4.20 -2.11
N ILE A 83 -2.57 -3.27 -1.88
CA ILE A 83 -1.15 -3.40 -2.24
C ILE A 83 -0.38 -3.56 -0.93
N GLY A 84 0.43 -4.61 -0.83
CA GLY A 84 1.22 -4.91 0.36
C GLY A 84 2.69 -4.56 0.18
N ILE A 85 3.25 -3.88 1.17
CA ILE A 85 4.68 -3.58 1.25
C ILE A 85 5.26 -4.42 2.39
N PRO A 86 6.02 -5.48 2.08
CA PRO A 86 6.69 -6.25 3.12
C PRO A 86 7.88 -5.47 3.68
N LEU A 87 7.98 -5.41 5.02
CA LEU A 87 9.02 -4.65 5.70
C LEU A 87 10.01 -5.58 6.42
N ALA A 88 11.28 -5.19 6.42
CA ALA A 88 12.37 -5.93 7.05
C ALA A 88 12.54 -5.51 8.51
N SER A 89 11.52 -5.71 9.33
CA SER A 89 11.49 -5.26 10.72
C SER A 89 11.69 -6.38 11.75
N SER A 90 12.01 -7.61 11.30
CA SER A 90 12.27 -8.75 12.16
C SER A 90 13.67 -9.32 11.96
N GLU A 91 14.03 -10.31 12.77
CA GLU A 91 15.29 -11.02 12.62
C GLU A 91 15.42 -11.76 11.28
N LEU A 92 14.29 -12.05 10.61
CA LEU A 92 14.29 -12.69 9.29
C LEU A 92 14.46 -11.70 8.14
N LYS A 93 14.65 -10.42 8.45
CA LYS A 93 15.05 -9.37 7.51
C LYS A 93 14.13 -9.22 6.30
N GLY A 94 12.84 -9.38 6.52
CA GLY A 94 11.82 -9.18 5.49
C GLY A 94 11.41 -10.44 4.73
N MET A 95 12.12 -11.56 4.88
CA MET A 95 11.73 -12.82 4.23
C MET A 95 10.37 -13.30 4.74
N ASP A 96 10.15 -13.18 6.04
CA ASP A 96 8.87 -13.51 6.68
C ASP A 96 7.73 -12.65 6.13
N ALA A 97 7.93 -11.33 6.09
CA ALA A 97 6.92 -10.41 5.58
C ALA A 97 6.65 -10.60 4.09
N LEU A 98 7.70 -10.86 3.30
CA LEU A 98 7.56 -11.12 1.87
C LEU A 98 6.70 -12.36 1.61
N LEU A 99 7.02 -13.47 2.25
CA LEU A 99 6.28 -14.71 2.05
C LEU A 99 4.85 -14.62 2.57
N ALA A 100 4.64 -13.97 3.72
CA ALA A 100 3.30 -13.78 4.27
C ALA A 100 2.42 -12.90 3.39
N THR A 101 2.98 -11.83 2.85
CA THR A 101 2.25 -10.90 1.99
C THR A 101 1.94 -11.51 0.63
N ALA A 102 2.88 -12.28 0.08
CA ALA A 102 2.73 -12.89 -1.26
C ALA A 102 1.78 -14.09 -1.26
N GLN A 103 1.80 -14.92 -0.21
CA GLN A 103 1.15 -16.24 -0.22
C GLN A 103 -0.29 -16.20 0.29
N MET A 104 -1.10 -15.35 -0.34
CA MET A 104 -2.52 -15.22 0.00
C MET A 104 -3.36 -16.35 -0.63
N PRO A 105 -4.46 -16.76 0.06
CA PRO A 105 -5.33 -17.80 -0.50
C PRO A 105 -6.11 -17.32 -1.72
N PRO A 106 -6.51 -18.24 -2.62
CA PRO A 106 -7.34 -17.86 -3.77
C PRO A 106 -8.61 -17.14 -3.34
N GLY A 107 -8.92 -16.04 -4.00
CA GLY A 107 -10.11 -15.23 -3.75
C GLY A 107 -9.86 -13.97 -2.93
N ILE A 108 -8.79 -13.92 -2.15
CA ILE A 108 -8.43 -12.74 -1.35
C ILE A 108 -7.01 -12.31 -1.72
N PRO A 109 -6.82 -11.66 -2.86
CA PRO A 109 -5.47 -11.29 -3.32
C PRO A 109 -4.96 -10.02 -2.63
N VAL A 110 -3.65 -9.98 -2.44
CA VAL A 110 -2.91 -8.78 -2.08
C VAL A 110 -1.75 -8.65 -3.06
N ALA A 111 -1.62 -7.49 -3.68
CA ALA A 111 -0.53 -7.25 -4.63
C ALA A 111 0.76 -6.98 -3.85
N CYS A 112 1.62 -7.97 -3.76
CA CYS A 112 2.86 -7.87 -2.98
C CYS A 112 3.94 -7.13 -3.77
N MET A 113 4.48 -6.05 -3.18
CA MET A 113 5.60 -5.31 -3.74
C MET A 113 6.93 -5.84 -3.21
N ALA A 114 8.03 -5.22 -3.59
CA ALA A 114 9.36 -5.56 -3.08
C ALA A 114 9.49 -5.25 -1.59
N VAL A 115 10.47 -5.87 -0.94
CA VAL A 115 10.77 -5.62 0.48
C VAL A 115 11.36 -4.22 0.64
N GLY A 116 10.85 -3.45 1.60
CA GLY A 116 11.43 -2.18 2.02
C GLY A 116 11.19 -1.03 1.05
N SER A 117 12.21 -0.18 0.89
CA SER A 117 12.09 1.09 0.15
C SER A 117 11.65 0.93 -1.30
N TRP A 118 12.18 -0.06 -2.01
CA TRP A 118 11.75 -0.31 -3.39
C TRP A 118 10.26 -0.63 -3.47
N GLY A 119 9.79 -1.48 -2.56
CA GLY A 119 8.38 -1.83 -2.48
C GLY A 119 7.50 -0.65 -2.09
N ALA A 120 7.98 0.17 -1.16
CA ALA A 120 7.26 1.37 -0.72
C ALA A 120 7.03 2.33 -1.89
N ARG A 121 8.05 2.54 -2.73
CA ARG A 121 7.94 3.39 -3.91
C ARG A 121 7.06 2.76 -4.99
N ASN A 122 7.28 1.47 -5.27
CA ASN A 122 6.49 0.76 -6.29
C ASN A 122 5.03 0.61 -5.89
N ALA A 123 4.70 0.57 -4.61
CA ALA A 123 3.30 0.57 -4.17
C ALA A 123 2.58 1.82 -4.66
N ALA A 124 3.22 2.98 -4.56
CA ALA A 124 2.64 4.24 -5.03
C ALA A 124 2.57 4.29 -6.56
N TYR A 125 3.60 3.81 -7.26
CA TYR A 125 3.54 3.75 -8.73
C TYR A 125 2.45 2.77 -9.20
N PHE A 126 2.29 1.64 -8.52
CA PHE A 126 1.23 0.70 -8.88
C PHE A 126 -0.16 1.29 -8.62
N ALA A 127 -0.33 2.01 -7.50
CA ALA A 127 -1.56 2.76 -7.26
C ALA A 127 -1.82 3.78 -8.37
N ALA A 128 -0.77 4.45 -8.85
CA ALA A 128 -0.90 5.38 -9.99
C ALA A 128 -1.34 4.67 -11.28
N GLU A 129 -0.84 3.47 -11.52
CA GLU A 129 -1.28 2.67 -12.66
C GLU A 129 -2.77 2.32 -12.56
N ILE A 130 -3.22 1.89 -11.37
CA ILE A 130 -4.62 1.56 -11.13
C ILE A 130 -5.51 2.79 -11.31
N LEU A 131 -5.17 3.90 -10.62
CA LEU A 131 -5.95 5.13 -10.66
C LEU A 131 -5.88 5.80 -12.04
N GLY A 132 -4.79 5.60 -12.76
CA GLY A 132 -4.62 6.11 -14.12
C GLY A 132 -5.58 5.52 -15.13
N LEU A 133 -6.21 4.38 -14.81
CA LEU A 133 -7.28 3.83 -15.65
C LEU A 133 -8.52 4.73 -15.64
N LYS A 134 -8.70 5.52 -14.59
CA LYS A 134 -9.85 6.41 -14.42
C LYS A 134 -9.48 7.88 -14.51
N TYR A 135 -8.31 8.28 -14.00
CA TYR A 135 -7.91 9.70 -13.89
C TYR A 135 -6.75 10.01 -14.82
N ASP A 136 -7.04 10.80 -15.86
CA ASP A 136 -6.04 11.17 -16.88
C ASP A 136 -4.83 11.90 -16.30
N HIS A 137 -5.04 12.79 -15.33
CA HIS A 137 -3.93 13.55 -14.75
C HIS A 137 -2.94 12.64 -13.99
N ILE A 138 -3.43 11.57 -13.39
CA ILE A 138 -2.56 10.58 -12.70
C ILE A 138 -1.82 9.75 -13.75
N ARG A 139 -2.52 9.28 -14.76
CA ARG A 139 -1.90 8.54 -15.86
C ARG A 139 -0.78 9.36 -16.51
N GLN A 140 -1.04 10.62 -16.79
CA GLN A 140 -0.06 11.52 -17.40
C GLN A 140 1.16 11.74 -16.50
N ALA A 141 0.96 11.89 -15.18
CA ALA A 141 2.06 12.04 -14.24
C ALA A 141 2.97 10.80 -14.23
N TYR A 142 2.37 9.62 -14.27
CA TYR A 142 3.14 8.38 -14.29
C TYR A 142 3.85 8.17 -15.63
N GLU A 143 3.18 8.45 -16.75
CA GLU A 143 3.80 8.37 -18.09
C GLU A 143 4.99 9.30 -18.20
N GLU A 144 4.89 10.51 -17.67
CA GLU A 144 6.00 11.46 -17.66
C GLU A 144 7.17 10.96 -16.83
N TYR A 145 6.90 10.37 -15.67
CA TYR A 145 7.94 9.75 -14.86
C TYR A 145 8.63 8.60 -15.62
N ARG A 146 7.87 7.76 -16.30
CA ARG A 146 8.42 6.66 -17.10
C ARG A 146 9.26 7.17 -18.28
N ARG A 147 8.86 8.27 -18.86
CA ARG A 147 9.65 8.94 -19.90
C ARG A 147 11.00 9.40 -19.35
N GLN A 148 10.99 10.05 -18.19
CA GLN A 148 12.21 10.52 -17.54
C GLN A 148 13.17 9.35 -17.21
N LEU A 149 12.63 8.22 -16.79
CA LEU A 149 13.46 7.03 -16.52
C LEU A 149 14.20 6.55 -17.76
N ARG A 150 13.57 6.59 -18.93
CA ARG A 150 14.19 6.14 -20.19
C ARG A 150 15.29 7.07 -20.67
N GLU A 151 15.27 8.31 -20.24
CA GLU A 151 16.22 9.34 -20.68
C GLU A 151 17.45 9.45 -19.76
N ARG A 152 17.53 8.68 -18.70
CA ARG A 152 18.67 8.67 -17.78
C ARG A 152 19.86 7.93 -18.36
#